data_904e0e0e9bfdf645dd385e64905a727f
#
_entry.id   904e0e0e9bfdf645dd385e64905a727f
#
_cell.length_a   1.000
_cell.length_b   1.000
_cell.length_c   1.000
_cell.angle_alpha   90.00
_cell.angle_beta   90.00
_cell.angle_gamma   90.00
#
_symmetry.space_group_name_H-M   'P 1'
#
loop_
_entity.id
_entity.type
_entity.pdbx_description
1 polymer ?
#
loop_
_entity_poly.entity_id
_entity_poly.type
_entity_poly.pdbx_seq_one_letter_code
_entity_poly.pdbx_strand_id
1 'polypeptide(L)' 'MKTTPHLQDPDAFYEQLLDAHGALSRDESEAFNARLILLLANQIGDARVLRKCTAAAHNTGISKPR' A
#
# COMPACT_ATOMS: atom_id res chain seq x y z
N MET A 1 -12.78 -4.94 -8.55
CA MET A 1 -12.05 -3.81 -7.97
C MET A 1 -12.00 -2.68 -8.98
N LYS A 2 -12.16 -1.48 -8.50
CA LYS A 2 -12.08 -0.36 -9.41
C LYS A 2 -10.64 -0.01 -9.66
N THR A 3 -10.35 0.33 -10.88
CA THR A 3 -9.00 0.72 -11.23
C THR A 3 -8.85 2.21 -11.36
N THR A 4 -9.96 2.95 -11.34
CA THR A 4 -9.87 4.39 -11.39
C THR A 4 -9.48 4.91 -10.01
N PRO A 5 -8.70 5.98 -9.94
CA PRO A 5 -8.27 6.50 -8.64
C PRO A 5 -9.45 7.01 -7.85
N HIS A 6 -9.48 6.66 -6.59
CA HIS A 6 -10.49 7.16 -5.68
C HIS A 6 -9.87 8.03 -4.61
N LEU A 7 -8.58 8.00 -4.49
CA LEU A 7 -7.91 8.71 -3.43
C LEU A 7 -7.85 10.18 -3.74
N GLN A 8 -8.24 11.00 -2.78
CA GLN A 8 -8.11 12.43 -2.91
C GLN A 8 -6.66 12.77 -2.62
N ASP A 9 -6.11 13.62 -3.45
CA ASP A 9 -4.76 14.12 -3.27
C ASP A 9 -3.74 13.00 -3.03
N PRO A 10 -3.55 12.14 -4.01
CA PRO A 10 -2.59 11.02 -3.85
C PRO A 10 -1.16 11.49 -3.61
N ASP A 11 -0.80 12.66 -4.12
CA ASP A 11 0.55 13.16 -3.90
C ASP A 11 0.80 13.50 -2.43
N ALA A 12 -0.21 14.05 -1.76
CA ALA A 12 -0.05 14.36 -0.34
C ALA A 12 0.09 13.07 0.47
N PHE A 13 -0.64 12.03 0.12
CA PHE A 13 -0.52 10.76 0.82
C PHE A 13 0.86 10.15 0.60
N TYR A 14 1.35 10.21 -0.64
CA TYR A 14 2.66 9.67 -0.96
C TYR A 14 3.74 10.41 -0.17
N GLU A 15 3.63 11.73 -0.11
CA GLU A 15 4.57 12.53 0.64
C GLU A 15 4.56 12.18 2.12
N GLN A 16 3.38 11.94 2.66
CA GLN A 16 3.24 11.52 4.05
C GLN A 16 3.94 10.19 4.30
N LEU A 17 3.83 9.26 3.35
CA LEU A 17 4.52 7.99 3.47
C LEU A 17 6.02 8.16 3.45
N LEU A 18 6.52 8.99 2.54
CA LEU A 18 7.95 9.23 2.45
C LEU A 18 8.48 9.85 3.74
N ASP A 19 7.73 10.81 4.29
CA ASP A 19 8.13 11.44 5.53
C ASP A 19 8.18 10.43 6.67
N ALA A 20 7.20 9.54 6.73
CA ALA A 20 7.15 8.55 7.79
C ALA A 20 8.35 7.61 7.72
N HIS A 21 8.81 7.29 6.51
CA HIS A 21 9.94 6.40 6.34
C HIS A 21 11.29 7.09 6.55
N GLY A 22 11.32 8.40 6.51
CA GLY A 22 12.57 9.14 6.42
C GLY A 22 13.56 8.88 7.54
N ALA A 23 13.07 8.61 8.75
CA ALA A 23 13.93 8.38 9.89
C ALA A 23 14.02 6.91 10.30
N LEU A 24 13.47 6.02 9.49
CA LEU A 24 13.41 4.61 9.85
C LEU A 24 14.51 3.81 9.17
N SER A 25 15.01 2.80 9.85
CA SER A 25 15.91 1.86 9.23
C SER A 25 15.10 0.98 8.28
N ARG A 26 15.80 0.13 7.51
CA ARG A 26 15.11 -0.76 6.60
C ARG A 26 14.16 -1.69 7.34
N ASP A 27 14.62 -2.29 8.44
CA ASP A 27 13.76 -3.21 9.19
C ASP A 27 12.57 -2.48 9.79
N GLU A 28 12.79 -1.27 10.26
CA GLU A 28 11.70 -0.46 10.81
C GLU A 28 10.71 -0.07 9.73
N SER A 29 11.20 0.24 8.54
CA SER A 29 10.30 0.57 7.42
C SER A 29 9.45 -0.62 7.04
N GLU A 30 10.03 -1.82 7.01
CA GLU A 30 9.26 -3.01 6.69
C GLU A 30 8.18 -3.26 7.73
N ALA A 31 8.51 -3.09 9.01
CA ALA A 31 7.52 -3.25 10.07
C ALA A 31 6.43 -2.20 9.98
N PHE A 32 6.81 -0.97 9.66
CA PHE A 32 5.86 0.11 9.49
C PHE A 32 4.87 -0.22 8.36
N ASN A 33 5.40 -0.68 7.23
CA ASN A 33 4.55 -1.03 6.11
C ASN A 33 3.58 -2.16 6.46
N ALA A 34 4.07 -3.17 7.17
CA ALA A 34 3.21 -4.28 7.55
C ALA A 34 2.06 -3.81 8.44
N ARG A 35 2.36 -2.95 9.41
CA ARG A 35 1.32 -2.42 10.28
C ARG A 35 0.34 -1.54 9.52
N LEU A 36 0.86 -0.71 8.63
CA LEU A 36 -0.01 0.18 7.86
C LEU A 36 -0.94 -0.63 6.98
N ILE A 37 -0.43 -1.69 6.36
CA ILE A 37 -1.26 -2.54 5.51
C ILE A 37 -2.40 -3.14 6.33
N LEU A 38 -2.11 -3.62 7.54
CA LEU A 38 -3.15 -4.20 8.37
C LEU A 38 -4.20 -3.17 8.78
N LEU A 39 -3.74 -1.97 9.11
CA LEU A 39 -4.68 -0.91 9.47
C LEU A 39 -5.57 -0.54 8.30
N LEU A 40 -4.99 -0.40 7.11
CA LEU A 40 -5.76 -0.08 5.93
C LEU A 40 -6.72 -1.21 5.58
N ALA A 41 -6.26 -2.45 5.71
CA ALA A 41 -7.10 -3.60 5.45
C ALA A 41 -8.31 -3.61 6.37
N ASN A 42 -8.09 -3.25 7.63
CA ASN A 42 -9.18 -3.19 8.59
C ASN A 42 -10.18 -2.10 8.23
N GLN A 43 -9.70 -0.99 7.69
CA GLN A 43 -10.59 0.09 7.27
C GLN A 43 -11.44 -0.33 6.07
N ILE A 44 -10.85 -1.07 5.14
CA ILE A 44 -11.59 -1.55 3.97
C ILE A 44 -12.58 -2.63 4.37
N GLY A 45 -12.14 -3.58 5.17
CA GLY A 45 -13.02 -4.58 5.75
C GLY A 45 -13.61 -5.62 4.82
N ASP A 46 -13.17 -5.68 3.58
CA ASP A 46 -13.72 -6.61 2.61
C ASP A 46 -12.58 -7.47 2.05
N ALA A 47 -12.59 -8.76 2.41
CA ALA A 47 -11.51 -9.66 2.02
C ALA A 47 -11.41 -9.83 0.51
N ARG A 48 -12.52 -9.78 -0.20
CA ARG A 48 -12.46 -9.93 -1.65
C ARG A 48 -11.77 -8.75 -2.30
N VAL A 49 -12.08 -7.54 -1.81
CA VAL A 49 -11.42 -6.34 -2.31
C VAL A 49 -9.93 -6.41 -2.01
N LEU A 50 -9.58 -6.85 -0.81
CA LEU A 50 -8.18 -6.93 -0.42
C LEU A 50 -7.41 -7.92 -1.29
N ARG A 51 -8.04 -9.05 -1.62
CA ARG A 51 -7.38 -10.00 -2.52
C ARG A 51 -7.14 -9.40 -3.89
N LYS A 52 -8.10 -8.66 -4.40
CA LYS A 52 -7.95 -8.02 -5.70
C LYS A 52 -6.86 -6.96 -5.67
N CYS A 53 -6.78 -6.20 -4.60
CA CYS A 53 -5.74 -5.19 -4.46
C CYS A 53 -4.36 -5.85 -4.40
N THR A 54 -4.26 -6.94 -3.67
CA THR A 54 -2.99 -7.65 -3.56
C THR A 54 -2.55 -8.18 -4.91
N ALA A 55 -3.47 -8.77 -5.65
CA ALA A 55 -3.15 -9.29 -6.97
C ALA A 55 -2.73 -8.16 -7.92
N ALA A 56 -3.43 -7.04 -7.86
CA ALA A 56 -3.11 -5.92 -8.72
C ALA A 56 -1.72 -5.36 -8.40
N ALA A 57 -1.40 -5.26 -7.13
CA ALA A 57 -0.10 -4.75 -6.72
C ALA A 57 1.01 -5.68 -7.18
N HIS A 58 0.77 -6.98 -7.07
CA HIS A 58 1.74 -7.97 -7.50
C HIS A 58 1.99 -7.87 -9.00
N ASN A 59 0.92 -7.78 -9.77
CA ASN A 59 1.04 -7.72 -11.22
C ASN A 59 1.73 -6.48 -11.72
N THR A 60 1.46 -5.34 -11.09
CA THR A 60 2.04 -4.11 -11.59
C THR A 60 3.47 -3.91 -11.09
N GLY A 61 3.74 -4.34 -9.89
CA GLY A 61 5.04 -4.05 -9.30
C GLY A 61 6.09 -5.05 -9.68
N ILE A 62 5.68 -6.31 -9.90
CA ILE A 62 6.64 -7.35 -10.09
C ILE A 62 6.44 -8.07 -11.34
N SER A 63 5.81 -7.46 -12.24
CA SER A 63 5.46 -8.15 -13.45
C SER A 63 6.64 -8.50 -14.25
N LYS A 64 7.75 -8.13 -13.90
CA LYS A 64 8.81 -8.42 -14.64
C LYS A 64 9.08 -9.74 -14.63
N PRO A 65 9.26 -10.23 -15.73
CA PRO A 65 9.60 -11.58 -15.81
C PRO A 65 10.90 -11.63 -15.14
N ARG A 66 11.03 -12.53 -14.49
CA ARG A 66 12.22 -12.69 -13.89
C ARG A 66 12.87 -13.79 -14.42
#